data_77f3086b03061adee06ba77b49f2b3f1
#
_entry.id   77f3086b03061adee06ba77b49f2b3f1
#
_cell.length_a   1.000
_cell.length_b   1.000
_cell.length_c   1.000
_cell.angle_alpha   90.00
_cell.angle_beta   90.00
_cell.angle_gamma   90.00
#
_symmetry.space_group_name_H-M   'P 1'
#
loop_
_entity.id
_entity.type
_entity.pdbx_description
1 polymer ?
#
loop_
_entity_poly.entity_id
_entity_poly.type
_entity_poly.pdbx_seq_one_letter_code
_entity_poly.pdbx_strand_id
1 'polypeptide(L)'
;MPDSRTTALATRVFFPTPVRVLLSCIVLIPALSIAQDISLPSTPPQLTLLDPVPSLLKGAAVTTNLNTLASKGRIVEGTAADSASELVLRIPANAVGEQFTITVINDQGAQSTSSAEDGGLGQIGTASFTASQLTVTAMNTTLGPMAFAIYGSPLDFPRPEGQDINDAERFVNLHIQALDTGLSSETSVTLLRPPLILIHGLWASAASWDDFTPLITDPRWFISRADYSKIIGGQIKSYSPPVPSWAKSSIANSPASALGFAYNAPVVLQQIYNFINSFKNGTNPANVPVAGVQADIVAHSMGGDITRTLPSITQFYHPITFTLGFVHKVITIGTPHWGSPLATMLLTSKNECVRGVLATNGSPSFISVTFKNGSTTTGGVADLQGDGFGGGLSAALQKLQTPIPHPLPTALIQGLESQSQLDGLNSSSAAQAIRLLCFTDPLAKDLTSSGWPKIFGQESDSIVPALSAVAGLTNFTAVNGVIHSQSSEELGFGPPAELDAAGGIPETVIDLLNTPVNSATYVLLPHQ
;
A
#
# COMPACT_ATOMS: atom_id res chain seq x y z
N MET A 1 -7.49 41.62 -27.36
CA MET A 1 -8.61 41.82 -28.32
C MET A 1 -9.58 40.69 -28.12
N PRO A 2 -10.90 40.92 -28.22
CA PRO A 2 -11.68 41.09 -26.99
C PRO A 2 -12.69 39.96 -26.75
N ASP A 3 -13.07 39.90 -25.49
CA ASP A 3 -14.39 39.57 -24.90
C ASP A 3 -15.57 39.25 -25.83
N SER A 4 -16.30 38.21 -25.48
CA SER A 4 -17.77 38.25 -25.55
C SER A 4 -18.39 37.32 -24.47
N ARG A 5 -18.88 37.98 -23.42
CA ARG A 5 -19.86 37.41 -22.46
C ARG A 5 -21.23 37.36 -23.15
N THR A 6 -21.94 36.26 -22.98
CA THR A 6 -23.37 36.20 -23.27
C THR A 6 -24.10 35.71 -22.03
N THR A 7 -24.84 36.63 -21.44
CA THR A 7 -25.77 36.48 -20.32
C THR A 7 -27.10 35.97 -20.86
N ALA A 8 -27.59 34.84 -20.36
CA ALA A 8 -28.95 34.37 -20.62
C ALA A 8 -29.85 34.69 -19.41
N LEU A 9 -30.82 35.56 -19.63
CA LEU A 9 -31.93 35.87 -18.73
C LEU A 9 -32.94 34.71 -18.73
N ALA A 10 -33.26 34.17 -17.55
CA ALA A 10 -34.37 33.26 -17.37
C ALA A 10 -35.62 34.03 -16.89
N THR A 11 -36.62 34.02 -17.75
CA THR A 11 -37.94 34.63 -17.49
C THR A 11 -38.80 33.64 -16.68
N ARG A 12 -39.23 34.03 -15.48
CA ARG A 12 -40.23 33.30 -14.69
C ARG A 12 -41.63 33.65 -15.16
N VAL A 13 -42.40 32.64 -15.54
CA VAL A 13 -43.81 32.73 -15.82
C VAL A 13 -44.58 32.27 -14.56
N PHE A 14 -45.38 33.16 -14.01
CA PHE A 14 -46.36 32.88 -12.94
C PHE A 14 -47.68 32.43 -13.56
N PHE A 15 -48.27 31.33 -13.03
CA PHE A 15 -49.64 30.93 -13.29
C PHE A 15 -50.46 31.04 -12.00
N PRO A 16 -51.68 31.59 -12.03
CA PRO A 16 -52.52 31.71 -10.85
C PRO A 16 -53.36 30.44 -10.60
N THR A 17 -53.54 30.12 -9.33
CA THR A 17 -54.34 29.00 -8.82
C THR A 17 -55.82 29.32 -8.86
N PRO A 18 -56.73 28.42 -9.27
CA PRO A 18 -58.17 28.58 -9.10
C PRO A 18 -58.63 27.97 -7.75
N VAL A 19 -59.37 28.80 -6.99
CA VAL A 19 -60.10 28.42 -5.79
C VAL A 19 -61.31 27.55 -6.18
N ARG A 20 -61.43 26.34 -5.64
CA ARG A 20 -62.65 25.53 -5.72
C ARG A 20 -63.30 25.44 -4.34
N VAL A 21 -64.51 25.98 -4.26
CA VAL A 21 -65.45 25.82 -3.15
C VAL A 21 -66.07 24.42 -3.26
N LEU A 22 -65.97 23.61 -2.20
CA LEU A 22 -66.67 22.34 -2.10
C LEU A 22 -67.79 22.43 -1.09
N LEU A 23 -69.00 22.21 -1.56
CA LEU A 23 -70.23 22.07 -0.79
C LEU A 23 -70.21 20.71 -0.10
N SER A 24 -70.39 20.67 1.24
CA SER A 24 -70.49 19.44 2.03
C SER A 24 -71.94 18.91 2.02
N CYS A 25 -72.14 17.71 1.43
CA CYS A 25 -73.28 16.87 1.70
C CYS A 25 -72.91 15.82 2.74
N ILE A 26 -73.52 15.90 3.93
CA ILE A 26 -73.43 14.89 5.00
C ILE A 26 -74.43 13.79 4.69
N VAL A 27 -73.94 12.60 4.31
CA VAL A 27 -74.76 11.37 4.25
C VAL A 27 -74.29 10.48 5.43
N LEU A 28 -75.24 10.30 6.41
CA LEU A 28 -75.06 9.33 7.48
C LEU A 28 -75.25 7.91 6.93
N ILE A 29 -74.10 7.15 6.88
CA ILE A 29 -74.11 5.72 6.62
C ILE A 29 -73.79 5.01 7.94
N PRO A 30 -74.59 3.99 8.37
CA PRO A 30 -74.29 3.25 9.58
C PRO A 30 -72.97 2.49 9.45
N ALA A 31 -72.12 2.66 10.49
CA ALA A 31 -70.80 2.02 10.56
C ALA A 31 -70.97 0.50 10.73
N LEU A 32 -70.76 -0.25 9.66
CA LEU A 32 -70.27 -1.61 9.76
C LEU A 32 -68.76 -1.54 10.00
N SER A 33 -68.35 -1.79 11.23
CA SER A 33 -66.94 -1.94 11.60
C SER A 33 -66.43 -3.29 11.02
N ILE A 34 -66.02 -3.30 9.77
CA ILE A 34 -65.07 -4.29 9.28
C ILE A 34 -63.73 -3.75 9.74
N ALA A 35 -63.16 -4.35 10.77
CA ALA A 35 -61.72 -4.19 11.09
C ALA A 35 -60.98 -4.84 9.94
N GLN A 36 -60.76 -4.10 8.86
CA GLN A 36 -59.70 -4.44 7.91
C GLN A 36 -58.40 -4.11 8.69
N ASP A 37 -57.69 -5.17 9.03
CA ASP A 37 -56.25 -5.09 9.28
C ASP A 37 -55.61 -4.47 8.03
N ILE A 38 -55.55 -3.13 8.00
CA ILE A 38 -54.73 -2.44 7.02
C ILE A 38 -53.30 -2.67 7.49
N SER A 39 -52.74 -3.82 7.17
CA SER A 39 -51.31 -4.01 7.23
C SER A 39 -50.70 -2.92 6.33
N LEU A 40 -50.04 -1.92 6.96
CA LEU A 40 -49.24 -0.97 6.22
C LEU A 40 -48.31 -1.76 5.31
N PRO A 41 -48.17 -1.41 4.01
CA PRO A 41 -47.27 -2.10 3.13
C PRO A 41 -45.90 -2.06 3.78
N SER A 42 -45.39 -3.23 4.18
CA SER A 42 -44.06 -3.36 4.73
C SER A 42 -43.05 -2.96 3.62
N THR A 43 -42.16 -2.05 3.95
CA THR A 43 -41.09 -1.66 3.00
C THR A 43 -40.00 -2.73 3.02
N PRO A 44 -39.36 -3.00 1.86
CA PRO A 44 -38.20 -3.88 1.81
C PRO A 44 -37.13 -3.45 2.82
N PRO A 45 -36.38 -4.40 3.42
CA PRO A 45 -35.31 -4.09 4.36
C PRO A 45 -34.24 -3.22 3.68
N GLN A 46 -33.69 -2.25 4.40
CA GLN A 46 -32.64 -1.37 3.90
C GLN A 46 -31.34 -1.62 4.63
N LEU A 47 -30.24 -1.75 3.90
CA LEU A 47 -28.90 -1.97 4.44
C LEU A 47 -28.06 -0.70 4.30
N THR A 48 -27.37 -0.33 5.38
CA THR A 48 -26.33 0.72 5.36
C THR A 48 -24.98 0.09 5.60
N LEU A 49 -24.02 0.38 4.73
CA LEU A 49 -22.61 -0.03 4.86
C LEU A 49 -21.85 1.04 5.66
N LEU A 50 -21.16 0.63 6.72
CA LEU A 50 -20.41 1.55 7.58
C LEU A 50 -18.95 1.11 7.70
N ASP A 51 -18.03 2.04 7.45
CA ASP A 51 -16.63 1.89 7.86
C ASP A 51 -16.54 2.04 9.38
N PRO A 52 -16.07 1.01 10.11
CA PRO A 52 -15.97 1.08 11.56
C PRO A 52 -14.81 1.96 12.04
N VAL A 53 -13.84 2.29 11.19
CA VAL A 53 -12.62 2.97 11.57
C VAL A 53 -12.76 4.49 11.52
N PRO A 54 -12.43 5.21 12.61
CA PRO A 54 -12.09 4.71 13.95
C PRO A 54 -13.30 4.64 14.90
N SER A 55 -14.48 5.15 14.52
CA SER A 55 -15.57 5.53 15.43
C SER A 55 -16.35 4.36 16.05
N LEU A 56 -16.24 3.17 15.45
CA LEU A 56 -16.90 1.94 15.93
C LEU A 56 -15.88 0.94 16.53
N LEU A 57 -14.62 1.31 16.71
CA LEU A 57 -13.63 0.42 17.33
C LEU A 57 -13.65 0.52 18.86
N LYS A 58 -13.48 -0.64 19.49
CA LYS A 58 -13.12 -0.79 20.90
C LYS A 58 -11.82 -1.62 20.98
N GLY A 59 -10.69 -0.93 21.17
CA GLY A 59 -9.40 -1.54 20.92
C GLY A 59 -9.23 -1.83 19.41
N ALA A 60 -8.82 -3.04 19.07
CA ALA A 60 -8.61 -3.47 17.70
C ALA A 60 -9.80 -4.28 17.12
N ALA A 61 -10.98 -4.17 17.69
CA ALA A 61 -12.16 -4.88 17.18
C ALA A 61 -13.37 -3.94 17.08
N VAL A 62 -14.32 -4.28 16.23
CA VAL A 62 -15.61 -3.59 16.16
C VAL A 62 -16.33 -3.74 17.50
N THR A 63 -16.87 -2.63 18.01
CA THR A 63 -17.60 -2.62 19.29
C THR A 63 -18.84 -3.48 19.25
N THR A 64 -19.16 -4.14 20.37
CA THR A 64 -20.42 -4.85 20.56
C THR A 64 -21.53 -3.97 21.16
N ASN A 65 -21.27 -2.67 21.39
CA ASN A 65 -22.25 -1.75 21.92
C ASN A 65 -23.25 -1.34 20.83
N LEU A 66 -24.46 -1.86 20.90
CA LEU A 66 -25.52 -1.67 19.92
C LEU A 66 -25.88 -0.19 19.70
N ASN A 67 -25.88 0.63 20.74
CA ASN A 67 -26.21 2.07 20.61
C ASN A 67 -25.10 2.82 19.85
N THR A 68 -23.84 2.40 20.03
CA THR A 68 -22.73 2.95 19.26
C THR A 68 -22.82 2.52 17.79
N LEU A 69 -23.13 1.25 17.52
CA LEU A 69 -23.33 0.73 16.16
C LEU A 69 -24.51 1.40 15.45
N ALA A 70 -25.58 1.71 16.19
CA ALA A 70 -26.75 2.39 15.66
C ALA A 70 -26.48 3.85 15.25
N SER A 71 -25.66 4.57 16.03
CA SER A 71 -25.53 6.03 15.94
C SER A 71 -24.24 6.54 15.30
N LYS A 72 -23.22 5.69 15.15
CA LYS A 72 -21.89 6.06 14.63
C LYS A 72 -21.53 5.25 13.40
N GLY A 73 -20.32 5.47 12.91
CA GLY A 73 -19.79 4.87 11.69
C GLY A 73 -19.87 5.82 10.50
N ARG A 74 -18.91 5.73 9.60
CA ARG A 74 -18.89 6.49 8.36
C ARG A 74 -19.60 5.69 7.27
N ILE A 75 -20.62 6.26 6.64
CA ILE A 75 -21.30 5.60 5.52
C ILE A 75 -20.34 5.50 4.35
N VAL A 76 -20.31 4.33 3.74
CA VAL A 76 -19.43 4.00 2.59
C VAL A 76 -20.21 3.19 1.56
N GLU A 77 -19.64 3.07 0.35
CA GLU A 77 -20.22 2.34 -0.78
C GLU A 77 -19.46 1.04 -1.08
N GLY A 78 -18.34 0.81 -0.37
CA GLY A 78 -17.53 -0.38 -0.59
C GLY A 78 -16.32 -0.47 0.32
N THR A 79 -15.37 -1.30 -0.10
CA THR A 79 -14.12 -1.57 0.65
C THR A 79 -12.96 -1.87 -0.28
N ALA A 80 -11.72 -1.68 0.22
CA ALA A 80 -10.55 -2.31 -0.40
C ALA A 80 -10.63 -3.82 -0.24
N ALA A 81 -10.15 -4.56 -1.22
CA ALA A 81 -9.94 -6.01 -1.14
C ALA A 81 -8.54 -6.27 -0.56
N ASP A 82 -8.37 -6.01 0.73
CA ASP A 82 -7.09 -5.97 1.45
C ASP A 82 -7.02 -7.01 2.59
N SER A 83 -7.89 -8.00 2.61
CA SER A 83 -8.01 -9.05 3.63
C SER A 83 -8.33 -8.58 5.06
N ALA A 84 -8.18 -7.30 5.35
CA ALA A 84 -8.21 -6.75 6.69
C ALA A 84 -9.40 -5.80 6.95
N SER A 85 -9.93 -5.19 5.90
CA SER A 85 -11.02 -4.22 6.04
C SER A 85 -12.35 -4.89 6.41
N GLU A 86 -13.07 -4.24 7.32
CA GLU A 86 -14.37 -4.68 7.79
C GLU A 86 -15.44 -3.60 7.48
N LEU A 87 -16.65 -4.02 7.13
CA LEU A 87 -17.84 -3.18 7.06
C LEU A 87 -18.84 -3.62 8.10
N VAL A 88 -19.37 -2.68 8.90
CA VAL A 88 -20.53 -2.94 9.73
C VAL A 88 -21.78 -2.77 8.86
N LEU A 89 -22.56 -3.82 8.80
CA LEU A 89 -23.86 -3.88 8.12
C LEU A 89 -24.94 -3.49 9.14
N ARG A 90 -25.70 -2.42 8.86
CA ARG A 90 -26.78 -1.93 9.73
C ARG A 90 -28.11 -2.01 9.01
N ILE A 91 -29.06 -2.74 9.57
CA ILE A 91 -30.42 -2.97 9.04
C ILE A 91 -31.44 -2.43 10.05
N PRO A 92 -32.15 -1.32 9.78
CA PRO A 92 -33.33 -0.91 10.57
C PRO A 92 -34.41 -1.98 10.47
N ALA A 93 -35.10 -2.21 11.60
CA ALA A 93 -36.16 -3.20 11.74
C ALA A 93 -37.46 -2.55 12.23
N ASN A 94 -38.60 -3.19 11.96
CA ASN A 94 -39.89 -2.73 12.42
C ASN A 94 -40.14 -3.13 13.88
N ALA A 95 -39.60 -4.26 14.32
CA ALA A 95 -39.77 -4.78 15.68
C ALA A 95 -38.48 -5.44 16.20
N VAL A 96 -38.34 -5.47 17.52
CA VAL A 96 -37.35 -6.28 18.19
C VAL A 96 -37.67 -7.76 17.96
N GLY A 97 -36.67 -8.55 17.60
CA GLY A 97 -36.82 -9.96 17.29
C GLY A 97 -37.05 -10.27 15.80
N GLU A 98 -37.32 -9.26 14.97
CA GLU A 98 -37.35 -9.42 13.51
C GLU A 98 -36.05 -10.03 12.99
N GLN A 99 -36.12 -11.02 12.09
CA GLN A 99 -34.97 -11.74 11.59
C GLN A 99 -34.72 -11.43 10.12
N PHE A 100 -33.46 -11.25 9.77
CA PHE A 100 -32.98 -11.01 8.42
C PHE A 100 -31.95 -12.04 8.02
N THR A 101 -32.07 -12.59 6.82
CA THR A 101 -31.00 -13.36 6.20
C THR A 101 -30.24 -12.44 5.24
N ILE A 102 -28.92 -12.39 5.39
CA ILE A 102 -28.01 -11.68 4.49
C ILE A 102 -27.24 -12.75 3.70
N THR A 103 -27.19 -12.61 2.38
CA THR A 103 -26.47 -13.53 1.49
C THR A 103 -25.52 -12.74 0.61
N VAL A 104 -24.26 -13.17 0.52
CA VAL A 104 -23.27 -12.60 -0.41
C VAL A 104 -23.54 -13.21 -1.80
N ILE A 105 -23.81 -12.34 -2.75
CA ILE A 105 -24.04 -12.68 -4.16
C ILE A 105 -22.86 -12.16 -4.97
N ASN A 106 -22.22 -13.03 -5.74
CA ASN A 106 -21.11 -12.65 -6.61
C ASN A 106 -21.59 -11.84 -7.82
N ASP A 107 -20.67 -11.36 -8.61
CA ASP A 107 -20.92 -10.58 -9.85
C ASP A 107 -21.66 -11.37 -10.94
N GLN A 108 -21.73 -12.71 -10.84
CA GLN A 108 -22.49 -13.58 -11.74
C GLN A 108 -23.94 -13.79 -11.29
N GLY A 109 -24.36 -13.18 -10.18
CA GLY A 109 -25.70 -13.32 -9.62
C GLY A 109 -25.93 -14.61 -8.83
N ALA A 110 -24.89 -15.36 -8.49
CA ALA A 110 -24.97 -16.57 -7.67
C ALA A 110 -24.51 -16.30 -6.22
N GLN A 111 -25.03 -17.11 -5.29
CA GLN A 111 -24.49 -17.09 -3.92
C GLN A 111 -22.99 -17.39 -3.95
N SER A 112 -22.20 -16.56 -3.30
CA SER A 112 -20.73 -16.75 -3.20
C SER A 112 -20.40 -18.09 -2.56
N THR A 113 -19.37 -18.75 -3.10
CA THR A 113 -18.80 -19.99 -2.59
C THR A 113 -17.42 -19.80 -1.96
N SER A 114 -16.84 -18.61 -2.09
CA SER A 114 -15.48 -18.29 -1.64
C SER A 114 -15.43 -16.93 -0.94
N SER A 115 -15.27 -16.93 0.37
CA SER A 115 -15.06 -15.68 1.12
C SER A 115 -13.69 -15.04 0.81
N ALA A 116 -12.73 -15.82 0.33
CA ALA A 116 -11.44 -15.28 -0.10
C ALA A 116 -11.57 -14.43 -1.36
N GLU A 117 -12.57 -14.71 -2.21
CA GLU A 117 -12.79 -14.01 -3.47
C GLU A 117 -13.82 -12.88 -3.33
N ASP A 118 -14.92 -13.13 -2.63
CA ASP A 118 -16.08 -12.21 -2.58
C ASP A 118 -16.29 -11.59 -1.20
N GLY A 119 -15.38 -11.81 -0.25
CA GLY A 119 -15.58 -11.45 1.14
C GLY A 119 -16.59 -12.37 1.84
N GLY A 120 -16.78 -12.17 3.13
CA GLY A 120 -17.64 -13.05 3.92
C GLY A 120 -18.32 -12.36 5.08
N LEU A 121 -19.34 -13.00 5.62
CA LEU A 121 -20.17 -12.48 6.71
C LEU A 121 -19.76 -13.06 8.07
N GLY A 122 -19.93 -12.26 9.11
CA GLY A 122 -19.76 -12.67 10.50
C GLY A 122 -20.68 -11.89 11.44
N GLN A 123 -20.86 -12.43 12.63
CA GLN A 123 -21.62 -11.74 13.69
C GLN A 123 -20.75 -10.65 14.34
N ILE A 124 -21.38 -9.63 14.90
CA ILE A 124 -20.68 -8.63 15.72
C ILE A 124 -19.97 -9.33 16.89
N GLY A 125 -18.68 -9.03 17.05
CA GLY A 125 -17.83 -9.60 18.08
C GLY A 125 -17.14 -10.94 17.71
N THR A 126 -17.29 -11.41 16.48
CA THR A 126 -16.49 -12.53 15.94
C THR A 126 -15.27 -12.00 15.18
N ALA A 127 -14.23 -12.84 15.10
CA ALA A 127 -13.01 -12.52 14.32
C ALA A 127 -12.94 -13.29 13.00
N SER A 128 -14.01 -14.00 12.61
CA SER A 128 -14.04 -14.81 11.39
C SER A 128 -15.23 -14.38 10.52
N PHE A 129 -14.95 -14.10 9.25
CA PHE A 129 -15.91 -13.61 8.24
C PHE A 129 -15.88 -14.55 7.02
N THR A 130 -16.32 -15.80 7.22
CA THR A 130 -16.25 -16.83 6.18
C THR A 130 -17.61 -17.31 5.68
N ALA A 131 -18.70 -16.85 6.31
CA ALA A 131 -20.03 -17.26 5.89
C ALA A 131 -20.48 -16.52 4.63
N SER A 132 -21.01 -17.24 3.64
CA SER A 132 -21.67 -16.63 2.47
C SER A 132 -23.14 -16.28 2.76
N GLN A 133 -23.71 -16.78 3.86
CA GLN A 133 -25.04 -16.46 4.33
C GLN A 133 -25.06 -16.38 5.85
N LEU A 134 -25.79 -15.41 6.41
CA LEU A 134 -25.90 -15.18 7.84
C LEU A 134 -27.31 -14.70 8.20
N THR A 135 -27.90 -15.30 9.25
CA THR A 135 -29.14 -14.79 9.84
C THR A 135 -28.81 -13.93 11.06
N VAL A 136 -29.42 -12.74 11.11
CA VAL A 136 -29.28 -11.78 12.21
C VAL A 136 -30.65 -11.39 12.76
N THR A 137 -30.68 -11.05 14.04
CA THR A 137 -31.92 -10.70 14.74
C THR A 137 -31.87 -9.24 15.20
N ALA A 138 -32.94 -8.49 14.99
CA ALA A 138 -33.05 -7.13 15.41
C ALA A 138 -33.12 -7.02 16.93
N MET A 139 -32.33 -6.12 17.48
CA MET A 139 -32.23 -5.83 18.90
C MET A 139 -32.61 -4.39 19.15
N ASN A 140 -33.03 -4.08 20.39
CA ASN A 140 -33.41 -2.72 20.78
C ASN A 140 -32.16 -1.82 20.84
N THR A 141 -32.27 -0.63 20.25
CA THR A 141 -31.24 0.43 20.31
C THR A 141 -31.92 1.76 20.68
N THR A 142 -31.10 2.77 21.00
CA THR A 142 -31.61 4.13 21.25
C THR A 142 -32.28 4.79 20.04
N LEU A 143 -32.04 4.26 18.82
CA LEU A 143 -32.63 4.76 17.58
C LEU A 143 -33.71 3.82 17.00
N GLY A 144 -34.20 2.87 17.81
CA GLY A 144 -35.17 1.86 17.41
C GLY A 144 -34.56 0.48 17.21
N PRO A 145 -35.38 -0.51 16.83
CA PRO A 145 -34.92 -1.86 16.56
C PRO A 145 -33.96 -1.89 15.36
N MET A 146 -32.82 -2.57 15.49
CA MET A 146 -31.81 -2.73 14.40
C MET A 146 -31.13 -4.07 14.48
N ALA A 147 -30.82 -4.66 13.33
CA ALA A 147 -29.94 -5.81 13.20
C ALA A 147 -28.57 -5.38 12.68
N PHE A 148 -27.53 -6.13 13.05
CA PHE A 148 -26.15 -5.85 12.68
C PHE A 148 -25.40 -7.12 12.27
N ALA A 149 -24.52 -6.98 11.30
CA ALA A 149 -23.52 -7.98 10.92
C ALA A 149 -22.21 -7.30 10.58
N ILE A 150 -21.18 -8.09 10.29
CA ILE A 150 -19.93 -7.63 9.70
C ILE A 150 -19.76 -8.32 8.34
N TYR A 151 -19.33 -7.56 7.34
CA TYR A 151 -18.79 -8.06 6.12
C TYR A 151 -17.28 -7.82 6.14
N GLY A 152 -16.49 -8.91 6.08
CA GLY A 152 -15.03 -8.85 5.92
C GLY A 152 -14.67 -8.80 4.44
N SER A 153 -13.70 -7.96 4.09
CA SER A 153 -13.21 -7.81 2.73
C SER A 153 -12.64 -9.12 2.17
N PRO A 154 -12.60 -9.29 0.83
CA PRO A 154 -11.89 -10.39 0.18
C PRO A 154 -10.41 -10.42 0.55
N LEU A 155 -9.78 -11.58 0.34
CA LEU A 155 -8.35 -11.77 0.58
C LEU A 155 -7.48 -10.87 -0.30
N ASP A 156 -7.88 -10.68 -1.57
CA ASP A 156 -7.21 -9.83 -2.55
C ASP A 156 -8.22 -9.38 -3.62
N PHE A 157 -7.84 -8.39 -4.44
CA PHE A 157 -8.68 -7.94 -5.55
C PHE A 157 -8.67 -8.92 -6.72
N PRO A 158 -7.52 -9.38 -7.26
CA PRO A 158 -7.52 -10.36 -8.33
C PRO A 158 -8.02 -11.71 -7.81
N ARG A 159 -8.97 -12.30 -8.56
CA ARG A 159 -9.42 -13.66 -8.33
C ARG A 159 -8.52 -14.67 -9.07
N PRO A 160 -8.50 -15.94 -8.66
CA PRO A 160 -7.86 -16.99 -9.44
C PRO A 160 -8.33 -16.97 -10.90
N GLU A 161 -7.50 -17.48 -11.81
CA GLU A 161 -7.80 -17.55 -13.26
C GLU A 161 -7.80 -16.20 -14.00
N GLY A 162 -7.37 -15.11 -13.35
CA GLY A 162 -7.18 -13.81 -14.00
C GLY A 162 -8.45 -13.09 -14.41
N GLN A 163 -9.57 -13.34 -13.72
CA GLN A 163 -10.87 -12.77 -14.07
C GLN A 163 -10.92 -11.24 -13.99
N ASP A 164 -10.24 -10.62 -13.02
CA ASP A 164 -10.32 -9.17 -12.73
C ASP A 164 -9.06 -8.41 -13.08
N ILE A 165 -8.15 -8.97 -13.87
CA ILE A 165 -6.84 -8.36 -14.14
C ILE A 165 -6.94 -7.01 -14.87
N ASN A 166 -8.03 -6.79 -15.61
CA ASN A 166 -8.24 -5.56 -16.38
C ASN A 166 -9.14 -4.54 -15.65
N ASP A 167 -9.68 -4.90 -14.48
CA ASP A 167 -10.68 -4.09 -13.80
C ASP A 167 -10.05 -3.23 -12.71
N ALA A 168 -10.54 -1.99 -12.57
CA ALA A 168 -10.22 -1.10 -11.46
C ALA A 168 -11.12 -1.36 -10.24
N GLU A 169 -12.33 -1.84 -10.49
CA GLU A 169 -13.35 -2.14 -9.51
C GLU A 169 -14.14 -3.39 -9.90
N ARG A 170 -14.69 -4.07 -8.90
CA ARG A 170 -15.68 -5.14 -9.09
C ARG A 170 -16.74 -5.04 -7.99
N PHE A 171 -17.80 -5.80 -8.10
CA PHE A 171 -18.94 -5.69 -7.22
C PHE A 171 -19.33 -7.04 -6.64
N VAL A 172 -19.78 -7.01 -5.38
CA VAL A 172 -20.59 -8.07 -4.80
C VAL A 172 -21.90 -7.47 -4.31
N ASN A 173 -22.98 -8.22 -4.34
CA ASN A 173 -24.26 -7.79 -3.83
C ASN A 173 -24.57 -8.48 -2.51
N LEU A 174 -25.05 -7.72 -1.54
CA LEU A 174 -25.63 -8.24 -0.30
C LEU A 174 -27.15 -8.32 -0.48
N HIS A 175 -27.66 -9.52 -0.66
CA HIS A 175 -29.08 -9.79 -0.70
C HIS A 175 -29.61 -9.94 0.72
N ILE A 176 -30.59 -9.09 1.11
CA ILE A 176 -31.18 -9.08 2.45
C ILE A 176 -32.64 -9.47 2.33
N GLN A 177 -33.07 -10.47 3.11
CA GLN A 177 -34.46 -10.90 3.18
C GLN A 177 -34.96 -10.88 4.61
N ALA A 178 -36.07 -10.18 4.86
CA ALA A 178 -36.82 -10.26 6.10
C ALA A 178 -37.62 -11.57 6.14
N LEU A 179 -37.37 -12.41 7.16
CA LEU A 179 -37.91 -13.77 7.19
C LEU A 179 -39.42 -13.82 7.49
N ASP A 180 -39.95 -12.85 8.21
CA ASP A 180 -41.38 -12.76 8.58
C ASP A 180 -42.27 -12.25 7.44
N THR A 181 -41.74 -11.39 6.56
CA THR A 181 -42.50 -10.82 5.44
C THR A 181 -42.13 -11.41 4.08
N GLY A 182 -40.98 -12.05 3.99
CA GLY A 182 -40.39 -12.51 2.73
C GLY A 182 -39.89 -11.40 1.80
N LEU A 183 -40.01 -10.13 2.22
CA LEU A 183 -39.53 -9.00 1.43
C LEU A 183 -38.00 -8.97 1.39
N SER A 184 -37.46 -8.62 0.25
CA SER A 184 -36.01 -8.57 0.05
C SER A 184 -35.56 -7.30 -0.66
N SER A 185 -34.28 -6.98 -0.50
CA SER A 185 -33.56 -5.94 -1.23
C SER A 185 -32.13 -6.36 -1.48
N GLU A 186 -31.44 -5.62 -2.33
CA GLU A 186 -30.02 -5.82 -2.60
C GLU A 186 -29.25 -4.51 -2.37
N THR A 187 -28.05 -4.63 -1.84
CA THR A 187 -27.11 -3.51 -1.68
C THR A 187 -25.79 -3.93 -2.30
N SER A 188 -25.30 -3.16 -3.27
CA SER A 188 -24.01 -3.39 -3.89
C SER A 188 -22.87 -2.94 -3.00
N VAL A 189 -21.79 -3.69 -2.93
CA VAL A 189 -20.53 -3.38 -2.29
C VAL A 189 -19.47 -3.25 -3.38
N THR A 190 -18.95 -2.04 -3.56
CA THR A 190 -17.82 -1.81 -4.47
C THR A 190 -16.54 -2.35 -3.85
N LEU A 191 -15.87 -3.25 -4.55
CA LEU A 191 -14.55 -3.78 -4.18
C LEU A 191 -13.49 -3.09 -5.04
N LEU A 192 -12.51 -2.48 -4.39
CA LEU A 192 -11.40 -1.78 -5.05
C LEU A 192 -10.08 -2.49 -4.78
N ARG A 193 -9.13 -2.33 -5.70
CA ARG A 193 -7.72 -2.67 -5.44
C ARG A 193 -7.23 -1.88 -4.23
N PRO A 194 -6.43 -2.49 -3.33
CA PRO A 194 -5.76 -1.72 -2.29
C PRO A 194 -4.97 -0.56 -2.89
N PRO A 195 -4.88 0.60 -2.21
CA PRO A 195 -4.04 1.70 -2.69
C PRO A 195 -2.59 1.25 -2.80
N LEU A 196 -1.89 1.66 -3.87
CA LEU A 196 -0.54 1.23 -4.19
C LEU A 196 0.46 2.33 -3.88
N ILE A 197 1.47 2.05 -3.05
CA ILE A 197 2.54 3.00 -2.75
C ILE A 197 3.90 2.51 -3.26
N LEU A 198 4.62 3.40 -3.96
CA LEU A 198 5.95 3.15 -4.48
C LEU A 198 6.99 3.73 -3.52
N ILE A 199 7.98 2.93 -3.11
CA ILE A 199 9.02 3.32 -2.14
C ILE A 199 10.39 3.25 -2.79
N HIS A 200 11.05 4.40 -2.94
CA HIS A 200 12.37 4.51 -3.59
C HIS A 200 13.53 4.05 -2.69
N GLY A 201 14.73 3.99 -3.25
CA GLY A 201 15.93 3.52 -2.57
C GLY A 201 16.84 4.63 -2.01
N LEU A 202 18.08 4.23 -1.76
CA LEU A 202 19.16 5.09 -1.27
C LEU A 202 19.43 6.23 -2.28
N TRP A 203 19.64 7.46 -1.79
CA TRP A 203 19.90 8.68 -2.57
C TRP A 203 18.83 9.08 -3.57
N ALA A 204 17.79 8.30 -3.71
CA ALA A 204 16.69 8.50 -4.63
C ALA A 204 15.61 9.43 -4.04
N SER A 205 14.59 9.72 -4.83
CA SER A 205 13.42 10.51 -4.47
C SER A 205 12.16 9.92 -5.14
N ALA A 206 11.01 10.51 -4.87
CA ALA A 206 9.76 10.13 -5.54
C ALA A 206 9.86 10.23 -7.09
N ALA A 207 10.70 11.12 -7.61
CA ALA A 207 10.91 11.27 -9.06
C ALA A 207 11.61 10.06 -9.71
N SER A 208 12.29 9.21 -8.94
CA SER A 208 12.91 7.98 -9.46
C SER A 208 11.90 7.02 -10.10
N TRP A 209 10.61 7.23 -9.88
CA TRP A 209 9.53 6.45 -10.45
C TRP A 209 8.90 7.09 -11.71
N ASP A 210 9.44 8.21 -12.22
CA ASP A 210 8.79 8.96 -13.32
C ASP A 210 8.71 8.13 -14.60
N ASP A 211 9.70 7.30 -14.88
CA ASP A 211 9.79 6.45 -16.06
C ASP A 211 9.23 5.03 -15.85
N PHE A 212 8.66 4.73 -14.67
CA PHE A 212 8.12 3.40 -14.34
C PHE A 212 6.75 3.17 -15.00
N THR A 213 6.69 3.39 -16.31
CA THR A 213 5.52 3.15 -17.13
C THR A 213 5.53 1.70 -17.67
N PRO A 214 4.36 1.07 -17.86
CA PRO A 214 3.02 1.66 -17.82
C PRO A 214 2.39 1.77 -16.43
N LEU A 215 2.98 1.20 -15.36
CA LEU A 215 2.31 1.11 -14.06
C LEU A 215 1.83 2.47 -13.53
N ILE A 216 2.69 3.49 -13.51
CA ILE A 216 2.34 4.80 -12.93
C ILE A 216 1.22 5.56 -13.68
N THR A 217 0.92 5.15 -14.90
CA THR A 217 -0.16 5.72 -15.72
C THR A 217 -1.39 4.82 -15.82
N ASP A 218 -1.37 3.67 -15.15
CA ASP A 218 -2.43 2.69 -15.22
C ASP A 218 -3.61 3.09 -14.32
N PRO A 219 -4.81 3.37 -14.88
CA PRO A 219 -5.95 3.86 -14.12
C PRO A 219 -6.57 2.81 -13.19
N ARG A 220 -6.16 1.55 -13.28
CA ARG A 220 -6.66 0.48 -12.40
C ARG A 220 -6.21 0.64 -10.96
N TRP A 221 -5.09 1.31 -10.72
CA TRP A 221 -4.54 1.52 -9.38
C TRP A 221 -4.61 2.98 -8.95
N PHE A 222 -4.90 3.19 -7.69
CA PHE A 222 -4.67 4.46 -7.01
C PHE A 222 -3.24 4.45 -6.47
N ILE A 223 -2.34 5.22 -7.10
CA ILE A 223 -0.90 5.15 -6.85
C ILE A 223 -0.40 6.41 -6.14
N SER A 224 0.47 6.23 -5.16
CA SER A 224 1.29 7.29 -4.57
C SER A 224 2.76 6.89 -4.53
N ARG A 225 3.63 7.87 -4.41
CA ARG A 225 5.06 7.69 -4.27
C ARG A 225 5.49 8.24 -2.92
N ALA A 226 6.09 7.41 -2.08
CA ALA A 226 6.67 7.90 -0.83
C ALA A 226 7.87 8.80 -1.13
N ASP A 227 7.95 9.92 -0.46
CA ASP A 227 9.08 10.84 -0.57
C ASP A 227 9.71 11.09 0.80
N TYR A 228 10.92 10.63 0.97
CA TYR A 228 11.79 10.89 2.12
C TYR A 228 13.15 11.45 1.69
N SER A 229 13.17 12.20 0.57
CA SER A 229 14.38 12.85 0.03
C SER A 229 14.62 14.26 0.59
N LYS A 230 13.84 14.71 1.57
CA LYS A 230 13.99 16.05 2.16
C LYS A 230 15.41 16.31 2.62
N ILE A 231 15.93 17.51 2.32
CA ILE A 231 17.25 17.96 2.76
C ILE A 231 17.29 18.10 4.28
N ILE A 232 18.25 17.45 4.92
CA ILE A 232 18.39 17.37 6.39
C ILE A 232 19.71 17.91 6.91
N GLY A 233 20.66 18.25 6.04
CA GLY A 233 22.02 18.66 6.44
C GLY A 233 22.04 19.75 7.51
N GLY A 234 21.14 20.73 7.43
CA GLY A 234 20.98 21.78 8.43
C GLY A 234 20.53 21.32 9.83
N GLN A 235 20.03 20.11 9.98
CA GLN A 235 19.58 19.51 11.25
C GLN A 235 20.69 18.72 11.95
N ILE A 236 21.77 18.41 11.25
CA ILE A 236 22.87 17.59 11.76
C ILE A 236 23.75 18.42 12.70
N LYS A 237 24.07 17.86 13.87
CA LYS A 237 24.93 18.43 14.88
C LYS A 237 26.38 17.95 14.77
N SER A 238 26.55 16.64 14.59
CA SER A 238 27.86 16.00 14.52
C SER A 238 27.82 14.67 13.78
N TYR A 239 29.01 14.20 13.41
CA TYR A 239 29.24 12.96 12.67
C TYR A 239 30.26 12.10 13.41
N SER A 240 30.11 10.77 13.32
CA SER A 240 31.07 9.84 13.88
C SER A 240 31.31 8.69 12.86
N PRO A 241 32.55 8.50 12.38
CA PRO A 241 33.75 9.30 12.57
C PRO A 241 33.64 10.75 12.03
N PRO A 242 34.49 11.67 12.44
CA PRO A 242 34.50 13.05 11.94
C PRO A 242 34.68 13.09 10.42
N VAL A 243 33.92 13.96 9.77
CA VAL A 243 33.95 14.12 8.31
C VAL A 243 35.12 15.03 7.90
N PRO A 244 35.88 14.67 6.86
CA PRO A 244 36.91 15.53 6.29
C PRO A 244 36.34 16.89 5.87
N SER A 245 37.18 17.92 5.91
CA SER A 245 36.75 19.30 5.63
C SER A 245 36.18 19.50 4.24
N TRP A 246 36.69 18.75 3.25
CA TRP A 246 36.20 18.79 1.87
C TRP A 246 34.79 18.21 1.68
N ALA A 247 34.38 17.28 2.54
CA ALA A 247 33.06 16.67 2.47
C ALA A 247 31.95 17.46 3.21
N LYS A 248 32.34 18.50 3.98
CA LYS A 248 31.37 19.28 4.79
C LYS A 248 30.37 20.07 3.97
N SER A 249 30.75 20.54 2.78
CA SER A 249 29.86 21.30 1.90
C SER A 249 28.75 20.41 1.28
N SER A 250 29.07 19.14 0.96
CA SER A 250 28.08 18.21 0.42
C SER A 250 27.05 17.77 1.46
N ILE A 251 27.44 17.75 2.74
CA ILE A 251 26.56 17.37 3.85
C ILE A 251 25.38 18.34 4.01
N ALA A 252 25.58 19.64 3.75
CA ALA A 252 24.52 20.63 3.87
C ALA A 252 23.31 20.32 2.98
N ASN A 253 23.54 19.68 1.84
CA ASN A 253 22.54 19.33 0.84
C ASN A 253 22.12 17.85 0.90
N SER A 254 22.53 17.12 1.94
CA SER A 254 22.22 15.70 2.02
C SER A 254 20.73 15.45 2.20
N PRO A 255 20.15 14.56 1.37
CA PRO A 255 18.76 14.14 1.52
C PRO A 255 18.61 13.14 2.69
N ALA A 256 17.43 13.04 3.26
CA ALA A 256 17.13 12.06 4.28
C ALA A 256 17.20 10.61 3.74
N SER A 257 17.00 10.40 2.43
CA SER A 257 17.21 9.11 1.77
C SER A 257 18.67 8.61 1.80
N ALA A 258 19.61 9.43 2.22
CA ALA A 258 20.98 9.02 2.51
C ALA A 258 21.13 8.33 3.87
N LEU A 259 20.14 8.40 4.74
CA LEU A 259 20.14 7.81 6.08
C LEU A 259 19.55 6.39 6.07
N GLY A 260 19.78 5.68 7.17
CA GLY A 260 19.40 4.28 7.30
C GLY A 260 17.91 4.03 7.53
N PHE A 261 17.57 2.75 7.64
CA PHE A 261 16.18 2.25 7.64
C PHE A 261 15.37 2.83 8.80
N ALA A 262 15.93 2.81 10.02
CA ALA A 262 15.25 3.24 11.23
C ALA A 262 14.87 4.73 11.23
N TYR A 263 15.59 5.56 10.45
CA TYR A 263 15.28 6.97 10.30
C TYR A 263 14.12 7.20 9.33
N ASN A 264 14.11 6.48 8.20
CA ASN A 264 13.18 6.72 7.11
C ASN A 264 11.84 5.97 7.28
N ALA A 265 11.84 4.80 7.93
CA ALA A 265 10.64 3.98 8.07
C ALA A 265 9.46 4.69 8.76
N PRO A 266 9.62 5.50 9.83
CA PRO A 266 8.50 6.25 10.40
C PRO A 266 7.90 7.28 9.46
N VAL A 267 8.71 7.90 8.58
CA VAL A 267 8.25 8.87 7.58
C VAL A 267 7.42 8.15 6.51
N VAL A 268 7.91 7.02 6.03
CA VAL A 268 7.20 6.16 5.06
C VAL A 268 5.88 5.66 5.66
N LEU A 269 5.89 5.16 6.91
CA LEU A 269 4.67 4.70 7.58
C LEU A 269 3.60 5.80 7.66
N GLN A 270 4.01 7.03 8.01
CA GLN A 270 3.06 8.15 8.06
C GLN A 270 2.47 8.48 6.69
N GLN A 271 3.26 8.36 5.60
CA GLN A 271 2.77 8.59 4.24
C GLN A 271 1.82 7.49 3.79
N ILE A 272 2.10 6.21 4.12
CA ILE A 272 1.16 5.10 3.89
C ILE A 272 -0.18 5.39 4.57
N TYR A 273 -0.17 5.73 5.85
CA TYR A 273 -1.38 6.08 6.61
C TYR A 273 -2.17 7.22 5.95
N ASN A 274 -1.51 8.31 5.58
CA ASN A 274 -2.15 9.46 4.94
C ASN A 274 -2.76 9.08 3.59
N PHE A 275 -2.07 8.25 2.83
CA PHE A 275 -2.50 7.80 1.52
C PHE A 275 -3.74 6.89 1.59
N ILE A 276 -3.75 5.91 2.51
CA ILE A 276 -4.95 5.09 2.80
C ILE A 276 -6.13 5.99 3.17
N ASN A 277 -5.93 7.03 3.98
CA ASN A 277 -7.00 7.96 4.32
C ASN A 277 -7.53 8.75 3.12
N SER A 278 -6.68 9.15 2.18
CA SER A 278 -7.11 9.80 0.93
C SER A 278 -7.95 8.84 0.09
N PHE A 279 -7.50 7.61 -0.08
CA PHE A 279 -8.22 6.55 -0.78
C PHE A 279 -9.61 6.31 -0.18
N LYS A 280 -9.71 6.18 1.13
CA LYS A 280 -10.97 5.98 1.86
C LYS A 280 -11.99 7.09 1.64
N ASN A 281 -11.54 8.33 1.46
CA ASN A 281 -12.40 9.52 1.37
C ASN A 281 -12.85 9.84 -0.07
N GLY A 282 -12.73 8.87 -1.00
CA GLY A 282 -13.22 9.00 -2.36
C GLY A 282 -12.17 9.50 -3.36
N THR A 283 -10.91 9.70 -2.94
CA THR A 283 -9.81 9.89 -3.89
C THR A 283 -9.31 8.50 -4.33
N ASN A 284 -10.13 7.78 -5.09
CA ASN A 284 -9.88 6.42 -5.59
C ASN A 284 -10.48 6.27 -6.99
N PRO A 285 -10.23 5.20 -7.74
CA PRO A 285 -10.71 5.06 -9.13
C PRO A 285 -12.23 5.17 -9.28
N ALA A 286 -13.01 4.69 -8.32
CA ALA A 286 -14.48 4.75 -8.34
C ALA A 286 -15.06 6.11 -7.89
N ASN A 287 -14.25 6.99 -7.29
CA ASN A 287 -14.66 8.28 -6.69
C ASN A 287 -15.77 8.15 -5.62
N VAL A 288 -15.78 7.06 -4.87
CA VAL A 288 -16.75 6.80 -3.79
C VAL A 288 -16.05 6.60 -2.44
N PRO A 289 -16.72 6.92 -1.31
CA PRO A 289 -16.17 6.62 0.00
C PRO A 289 -16.15 5.10 0.24
N VAL A 290 -15.00 4.57 0.66
CA VAL A 290 -14.81 3.14 0.93
C VAL A 290 -14.14 2.91 2.28
N ALA A 291 -14.22 1.69 2.81
CA ALA A 291 -13.33 1.23 3.86
C ALA A 291 -11.99 0.79 3.24
N GLY A 292 -10.94 0.85 4.04
CA GLY A 292 -9.61 0.39 3.63
C GLY A 292 -8.63 0.60 4.78
N VAL A 293 -7.79 -0.38 5.07
CA VAL A 293 -6.84 -0.31 6.18
C VAL A 293 -5.41 -0.69 5.79
N GLN A 294 -5.22 -1.34 4.64
CA GLN A 294 -3.91 -1.73 4.15
C GLN A 294 -3.66 -1.22 2.72
N ALA A 295 -2.39 -1.15 2.35
CA ALA A 295 -1.91 -0.77 1.03
C ALA A 295 -0.99 -1.86 0.45
N ASP A 296 -0.98 -1.98 -0.88
CA ASP A 296 0.06 -2.72 -1.60
C ASP A 296 1.33 -1.86 -1.70
N ILE A 297 2.48 -2.50 -1.67
CA ILE A 297 3.77 -1.80 -1.76
C ILE A 297 4.60 -2.36 -2.91
N VAL A 298 5.18 -1.44 -3.72
CA VAL A 298 6.29 -1.74 -4.62
C VAL A 298 7.50 -0.95 -4.14
N ALA A 299 8.57 -1.65 -3.82
CA ALA A 299 9.75 -1.06 -3.20
C ALA A 299 11.02 -1.40 -3.98
N HIS A 300 11.81 -0.39 -4.30
CA HIS A 300 13.08 -0.53 -5.00
C HIS A 300 14.26 -0.36 -4.04
N SER A 301 15.27 -1.20 -4.20
CA SER A 301 16.54 -1.05 -3.49
C SER A 301 16.36 -1.02 -1.97
N MET A 302 17.01 -0.10 -1.27
CA MET A 302 16.83 0.15 0.18
C MET A 302 15.37 0.38 0.59
N GLY A 303 14.48 0.77 -0.34
CA GLY A 303 13.05 0.93 -0.06
C GLY A 303 12.39 -0.36 0.43
N GLY A 304 12.85 -1.53 -0.05
CA GLY A 304 12.40 -2.83 0.42
C GLY A 304 12.81 -3.09 1.88
N ASP A 305 14.04 -2.76 2.26
CA ASP A 305 14.50 -2.90 3.65
C ASP A 305 13.82 -1.91 4.59
N ILE A 306 13.51 -0.69 4.12
CA ILE A 306 12.65 0.26 4.85
C ILE A 306 11.26 -0.34 5.07
N THR A 307 10.67 -0.95 4.04
CA THR A 307 9.36 -1.64 4.15
C THR A 307 9.41 -2.75 5.19
N ARG A 308 10.44 -3.60 5.17
CA ARG A 308 10.67 -4.65 6.19
C ARG A 308 10.90 -4.11 7.60
N THR A 309 11.32 -2.85 7.72
CA THR A 309 11.50 -2.18 9.03
C THR A 309 10.16 -1.73 9.63
N LEU A 310 9.13 -1.47 8.81
CA LEU A 310 7.82 -0.95 9.28
C LEU A 310 7.22 -1.76 10.43
N PRO A 311 7.19 -3.11 10.38
CA PRO A 311 6.64 -3.92 11.48
C PRO A 311 7.37 -3.77 12.82
N SER A 312 8.60 -3.24 12.83
CA SER A 312 9.33 -2.94 14.07
C SER A 312 8.88 -1.64 14.76
N ILE A 313 8.02 -0.86 14.11
CA ILE A 313 7.48 0.40 14.62
C ILE A 313 6.17 0.11 15.35
N THR A 314 6.05 0.52 16.61
CA THR A 314 4.85 0.25 17.44
C THR A 314 3.55 0.72 16.76
N GLN A 315 3.59 1.84 16.03
CA GLN A 315 2.44 2.39 15.33
C GLN A 315 2.00 1.56 14.12
N PHE A 316 2.82 0.64 13.62
CA PHE A 316 2.48 -0.23 12.49
C PHE A 316 1.28 -1.12 12.79
N TYR A 317 1.22 -1.70 14.00
CA TYR A 317 0.11 -2.52 14.48
C TYR A 317 -0.95 -1.70 15.21
N HIS A 318 -1.31 -0.54 14.65
CA HIS A 318 -2.30 0.33 15.26
C HIS A 318 -3.69 -0.34 15.29
N PRO A 319 -4.52 -0.11 16.32
CA PRO A 319 -5.90 -0.63 16.38
C PRO A 319 -6.76 -0.37 15.14
N ILE A 320 -6.52 0.74 14.43
CA ILE A 320 -7.28 1.07 13.20
C ILE A 320 -7.01 0.10 12.04
N THR A 321 -5.98 -0.72 12.10
CA THR A 321 -5.70 -1.80 11.15
C THR A 321 -6.05 -3.17 11.74
N PHE A 322 -6.90 -3.22 12.76
CA PHE A 322 -7.23 -4.45 13.50
C PHE A 322 -5.97 -5.18 14.01
N THR A 323 -4.88 -4.44 14.23
CA THR A 323 -3.52 -4.93 14.58
C THR A 323 -2.82 -5.79 13.53
N LEU A 324 -3.33 -5.83 12.30
CA LEU A 324 -2.73 -6.58 11.18
C LEU A 324 -1.61 -5.81 10.47
N GLY A 325 -1.48 -4.51 10.74
CA GLY A 325 -0.53 -3.61 10.08
C GLY A 325 -1.13 -2.92 8.85
N PHE A 326 -0.35 -1.99 8.26
CA PHE A 326 -0.78 -1.14 7.15
C PHE A 326 -0.45 -1.71 5.76
N VAL A 327 0.16 -2.90 5.68
CA VAL A 327 0.66 -3.47 4.43
C VAL A 327 -0.07 -4.77 4.13
N HIS A 328 -0.65 -4.85 2.92
CA HIS A 328 -1.33 -6.03 2.42
C HIS A 328 -0.34 -7.00 1.75
N LYS A 329 0.37 -6.54 0.71
CA LYS A 329 1.44 -7.30 0.04
C LYS A 329 2.57 -6.40 -0.41
N VAL A 330 3.74 -6.98 -0.63
CA VAL A 330 4.97 -6.28 -1.02
C VAL A 330 5.53 -6.89 -2.30
N ILE A 331 6.01 -6.05 -3.21
CA ILE A 331 6.86 -6.44 -4.33
C ILE A 331 8.17 -5.69 -4.16
N THR A 332 9.30 -6.41 -4.10
CA THR A 332 10.62 -5.81 -4.00
C THR A 332 11.39 -5.97 -5.30
N ILE A 333 12.09 -4.90 -5.70
CA ILE A 333 12.90 -4.82 -6.92
C ILE A 333 14.33 -4.52 -6.49
N GLY A 334 15.27 -5.40 -6.78
CA GLY A 334 16.68 -5.21 -6.47
C GLY A 334 16.96 -4.85 -5.00
N THR A 335 16.17 -5.35 -4.05
CA THR A 335 16.34 -5.03 -2.63
C THR A 335 17.49 -5.83 -2.02
N PRO A 336 18.46 -5.19 -1.35
CA PRO A 336 19.61 -5.90 -0.78
C PRO A 336 19.27 -6.55 0.57
N HIS A 337 18.38 -7.55 0.58
CA HIS A 337 17.91 -8.25 1.79
C HIS A 337 19.03 -8.85 2.66
N TRP A 338 20.16 -9.20 2.03
CA TRP A 338 21.38 -9.69 2.68
C TRP A 338 22.55 -8.72 2.51
N GLY A 339 22.23 -7.45 2.22
CA GLY A 339 23.21 -6.39 2.03
C GLY A 339 23.94 -6.48 0.69
N SER A 340 24.97 -5.64 0.57
CA SER A 340 25.81 -5.55 -0.62
C SER A 340 27.29 -5.57 -0.25
N PRO A 341 28.12 -6.41 -0.89
CA PRO A 341 29.57 -6.36 -0.77
C PRO A 341 30.13 -4.98 -1.13
N LEU A 342 29.51 -4.28 -2.10
CA LEU A 342 29.90 -2.93 -2.47
C LEU A 342 29.75 -1.96 -1.27
N ALA A 343 28.66 -2.04 -0.52
CA ALA A 343 28.45 -1.24 0.69
C ALA A 343 29.56 -1.52 1.74
N THR A 344 29.90 -2.79 1.92
CA THR A 344 30.98 -3.22 2.82
C THR A 344 32.34 -2.68 2.36
N MET A 345 32.67 -2.77 1.08
CA MET A 345 33.93 -2.27 0.52
C MET A 345 34.04 -0.75 0.62
N LEU A 346 32.97 0.00 0.37
CA LEU A 346 32.94 1.46 0.49
C LEU A 346 33.24 1.94 1.92
N LEU A 347 32.95 1.14 2.93
CA LEU A 347 33.15 1.51 4.33
C LEU A 347 34.55 1.14 4.83
N THR A 348 35.34 0.38 4.08
CA THR A 348 36.73 0.10 4.48
C THR A 348 37.63 1.33 4.34
N SER A 349 38.60 1.46 5.23
CA SER A 349 39.56 2.56 5.19
C SER A 349 40.41 2.59 3.92
N LYS A 350 40.58 1.43 3.25
CA LYS A 350 41.34 1.31 2.01
C LYS A 350 40.66 1.94 0.78
N ASN A 351 39.36 2.24 0.85
CA ASN A 351 38.55 2.81 -0.23
C ASN A 351 38.05 4.23 0.11
N GLU A 352 38.79 4.98 0.90
CA GLU A 352 38.39 6.32 1.36
C GLU A 352 38.26 7.32 0.22
N CYS A 353 39.13 7.25 -0.79
CA CYS A 353 39.06 8.12 -1.96
C CYS A 353 37.81 7.83 -2.80
N VAL A 354 37.54 6.56 -3.12
CA VAL A 354 36.33 6.17 -3.87
C VAL A 354 35.08 6.60 -3.11
N ARG A 355 35.03 6.31 -1.81
CA ARG A 355 33.93 6.77 -0.94
C ARG A 355 33.76 8.28 -1.00
N GLY A 356 34.85 9.04 -0.98
CA GLY A 356 34.83 10.51 -1.05
C GLY A 356 34.27 11.02 -2.38
N VAL A 357 34.60 10.42 -3.50
CA VAL A 357 34.09 10.79 -4.81
C VAL A 357 32.59 10.47 -4.92
N LEU A 358 32.17 9.28 -4.50
CA LEU A 358 30.76 8.88 -4.49
C LEU A 358 29.92 9.65 -3.47
N ALA A 359 30.55 10.17 -2.40
CA ALA A 359 29.88 10.91 -1.35
C ALA A 359 29.52 12.36 -1.71
N THR A 360 29.79 12.84 -2.90
CA THR A 360 29.48 14.23 -3.28
C THR A 360 28.01 14.59 -3.08
N ASN A 361 27.11 13.59 -3.12
CA ASN A 361 25.69 13.75 -2.85
C ASN A 361 25.18 13.04 -1.58
N GLY A 362 26.01 12.28 -0.86
CA GLY A 362 25.52 11.38 0.16
C GLY A 362 26.44 11.11 1.36
N SER A 363 27.32 12.04 1.78
CA SER A 363 28.24 11.84 2.93
C SER A 363 27.62 11.20 4.18
N PRO A 364 26.41 11.57 4.63
CA PRO A 364 25.76 10.94 5.77
C PRO A 364 25.52 9.44 5.63
N SER A 365 25.51 8.90 4.40
CA SER A 365 25.25 7.48 4.14
C SER A 365 26.31 6.54 4.72
N PHE A 366 27.53 7.04 4.90
CA PHE A 366 28.69 6.24 5.33
C PHE A 366 29.00 6.30 6.81
N ILE A 367 28.28 7.09 7.59
CA ILE A 367 28.64 7.44 8.96
C ILE A 367 27.43 7.45 9.88
N SER A 368 27.68 7.47 11.19
CA SER A 368 26.64 7.78 12.16
C SER A 368 26.47 9.28 12.31
N VAL A 369 25.23 9.73 12.40
CA VAL A 369 24.84 11.14 12.50
C VAL A 369 24.15 11.39 13.81
N THR A 370 24.50 12.50 14.47
CA THR A 370 23.77 13.03 15.63
C THR A 370 23.09 14.31 15.22
N PHE A 371 21.78 14.40 15.42
CA PHE A 371 20.98 15.59 15.13
C PHE A 371 21.03 16.61 16.29
N LYS A 372 20.58 17.84 15.99
CA LYS A 372 20.51 18.93 17.00
C LYS A 372 19.55 18.61 18.15
N ASN A 373 18.54 17.76 17.93
CA ASN A 373 17.63 17.26 18.96
C ASN A 373 18.23 16.15 19.83
N GLY A 374 19.48 15.73 19.56
CA GLY A 374 20.18 14.69 20.30
C GLY A 374 19.94 13.25 19.80
N SER A 375 19.03 13.04 18.85
CA SER A 375 18.85 11.71 18.27
C SER A 375 20.04 11.32 17.39
N THR A 376 20.30 10.01 17.26
CA THR A 376 21.35 9.44 16.42
C THR A 376 20.77 8.45 15.43
N THR A 377 21.40 8.34 14.26
CA THR A 377 21.06 7.33 13.24
C THR A 377 22.31 6.94 12.46
N THR A 378 22.25 5.80 11.80
CA THR A 378 23.26 5.33 10.85
C THR A 378 22.97 5.85 9.44
N GLY A 379 23.96 5.86 8.58
CA GLY A 379 23.78 6.11 7.14
C GLY A 379 23.26 4.88 6.42
N GLY A 380 22.61 5.09 5.27
CA GLY A 380 22.02 4.00 4.49
C GLY A 380 23.04 2.97 4.00
N VAL A 381 24.22 3.39 3.54
CA VAL A 381 25.30 2.45 3.14
C VAL A 381 25.78 1.63 4.34
N ALA A 382 25.86 2.23 5.54
CA ALA A 382 26.23 1.51 6.75
C ALA A 382 25.18 0.44 7.13
N ASP A 383 23.90 0.73 6.91
CA ASP A 383 22.82 -0.23 7.14
C ASP A 383 22.79 -1.36 6.08
N LEU A 384 23.27 -1.10 4.86
CA LEU A 384 23.30 -2.05 3.75
C LEU A 384 24.53 -2.96 3.71
N GLN A 385 25.39 -2.97 4.76
CA GLN A 385 26.54 -3.86 4.80
C GLN A 385 26.14 -5.32 4.85
N GLY A 386 26.81 -6.14 4.04
CA GLY A 386 26.67 -7.58 3.98
C GLY A 386 27.59 -8.16 2.91
N ASP A 387 27.73 -9.47 2.87
CA ASP A 387 28.52 -10.19 1.83
C ASP A 387 27.67 -10.61 0.63
N GLY A 388 26.35 -10.42 0.70
CA GLY A 388 25.40 -10.86 -0.33
C GLY A 388 25.04 -12.35 -0.26
N PHE A 389 25.59 -13.09 0.72
CA PHE A 389 25.34 -14.51 0.96
C PHE A 389 24.74 -14.79 2.35
N GLY A 390 24.33 -13.74 3.06
CA GLY A 390 23.76 -13.80 4.40
C GLY A 390 24.77 -13.67 5.54
N GLY A 391 26.06 -13.48 5.25
CA GLY A 391 27.10 -13.21 6.24
C GLY A 391 27.47 -11.72 6.33
N GLY A 392 28.13 -11.35 7.41
CA GLY A 392 28.64 -9.99 7.60
C GLY A 392 27.59 -8.88 7.66
N LEU A 393 26.35 -9.23 8.00
CA LEU A 393 25.20 -8.31 8.00
C LEU A 393 25.39 -7.19 9.02
N SER A 394 25.01 -5.97 8.64
CA SER A 394 24.88 -4.84 9.56
C SER A 394 23.87 -5.13 10.68
N ALA A 395 23.95 -4.38 11.79
CA ALA A 395 22.98 -4.49 12.87
C ALA A 395 21.54 -4.17 12.40
N ALA A 396 21.38 -3.30 11.40
CA ALA A 396 20.09 -2.98 10.80
C ALA A 396 19.50 -4.19 10.05
N LEU A 397 20.28 -4.83 9.18
CA LEU A 397 19.86 -6.02 8.46
C LEU A 397 19.64 -7.22 9.39
N GLN A 398 20.49 -7.40 10.42
CA GLN A 398 20.27 -8.45 11.43
C GLN A 398 18.92 -8.28 12.14
N LYS A 399 18.51 -7.05 12.41
CA LYS A 399 17.20 -6.77 13.00
C LYS A 399 16.06 -7.19 12.09
N LEU A 400 16.20 -7.10 10.77
CA LEU A 400 15.19 -7.56 9.80
C LEU A 400 15.08 -9.10 9.75
N GLN A 401 16.01 -9.82 10.36
CA GLN A 401 15.95 -11.28 10.49
C GLN A 401 15.18 -11.74 11.75
N THR A 402 14.60 -10.82 12.53
CA THR A 402 13.82 -11.19 13.74
C THR A 402 12.36 -11.46 13.36
N PRO A 403 11.71 -12.50 13.94
CA PRO A 403 10.31 -12.78 13.68
C PRO A 403 9.39 -11.62 14.03
N ILE A 404 8.38 -11.40 13.20
CA ILE A 404 7.33 -10.40 13.39
C ILE A 404 5.95 -11.07 13.51
N PRO A 405 4.97 -10.46 14.21
CA PRO A 405 3.66 -11.07 14.45
C PRO A 405 2.88 -11.42 13.17
N HIS A 406 2.96 -10.55 12.16
CA HIS A 406 2.28 -10.70 10.88
C HIS A 406 3.31 -10.49 9.76
N PRO A 407 3.89 -11.58 9.23
CA PRO A 407 4.84 -11.52 8.11
C PRO A 407 4.21 -10.89 6.87
N LEU A 408 5.01 -10.12 6.13
CA LEU A 408 4.56 -9.44 4.91
C LEU A 408 4.69 -10.38 3.71
N PRO A 409 3.59 -10.77 3.04
CA PRO A 409 3.66 -11.54 1.80
C PRO A 409 4.46 -10.76 0.77
N THR A 410 5.57 -11.32 0.29
CA THR A 410 6.54 -10.60 -0.54
C THR A 410 6.81 -11.35 -1.84
N ALA A 411 6.65 -10.69 -2.97
CA ALA A 411 7.15 -11.13 -4.27
C ALA A 411 8.50 -10.46 -4.55
N LEU A 412 9.43 -11.21 -5.12
CA LEU A 412 10.82 -10.80 -5.29
C LEU A 412 11.13 -10.66 -6.77
N ILE A 413 11.66 -9.50 -7.18
CA ILE A 413 12.20 -9.25 -8.51
C ILE A 413 13.69 -8.98 -8.38
N GLN A 414 14.46 -9.65 -9.23
CA GLN A 414 15.91 -9.54 -9.35
C GLN A 414 16.26 -9.05 -10.73
N GLY A 415 16.97 -7.93 -10.82
CA GLY A 415 17.64 -7.49 -12.03
C GLY A 415 18.99 -8.20 -12.21
N LEU A 416 19.37 -8.44 -13.46
CA LEU A 416 20.68 -9.01 -13.81
C LEU A 416 21.30 -8.19 -14.94
N GLU A 417 22.49 -7.63 -14.69
CA GLU A 417 23.23 -6.88 -15.71
C GLU A 417 23.69 -7.76 -16.87
N SER A 418 23.76 -7.16 -18.05
CA SER A 418 24.34 -7.78 -19.23
C SER A 418 25.85 -7.48 -19.36
N GLN A 419 26.59 -8.32 -20.13
CA GLN A 419 27.99 -8.06 -20.40
C GLN A 419 28.23 -6.71 -21.08
N SER A 420 27.33 -6.27 -21.96
CA SER A 420 27.43 -4.96 -22.62
C SER A 420 27.32 -3.79 -21.64
N GLN A 421 26.52 -3.93 -20.57
CA GLN A 421 26.42 -2.92 -19.51
C GLN A 421 27.70 -2.87 -18.67
N LEU A 422 28.29 -4.02 -18.33
CA LEU A 422 29.60 -4.08 -17.66
C LEU A 422 30.72 -3.45 -18.51
N ASP A 423 30.70 -3.68 -19.83
CA ASP A 423 31.63 -3.06 -20.76
C ASP A 423 31.41 -1.53 -20.86
N GLY A 424 30.15 -1.09 -20.83
CA GLY A 424 29.80 0.31 -20.74
C GLY A 424 30.33 0.97 -19.46
N LEU A 425 30.21 0.29 -18.31
CA LEU A 425 30.78 0.74 -17.04
C LEU A 425 32.28 0.98 -17.17
N ASN A 426 33.01 0.07 -17.80
CA ASN A 426 34.46 0.20 -17.98
C ASN A 426 34.86 1.45 -18.77
N SER A 427 34.04 1.84 -19.75
CA SER A 427 34.26 3.01 -20.62
C SER A 427 33.68 4.32 -20.07
N SER A 428 32.91 4.28 -18.99
CA SER A 428 32.27 5.48 -18.45
C SER A 428 33.27 6.52 -17.96
N SER A 429 32.95 7.79 -18.17
CA SER A 429 33.78 8.90 -17.71
C SER A 429 33.93 8.94 -16.19
N ALA A 430 32.89 8.59 -15.45
CA ALA A 430 32.89 8.56 -14.00
C ALA A 430 33.78 7.42 -13.46
N ALA A 431 33.67 6.20 -14.00
CA ALA A 431 34.51 5.09 -13.59
C ALA A 431 36.00 5.35 -13.95
N GLN A 432 36.26 5.94 -15.12
CA GLN A 432 37.61 6.36 -15.51
C GLN A 432 38.16 7.44 -14.57
N ALA A 433 37.36 8.45 -14.22
CA ALA A 433 37.76 9.47 -13.27
C ALA A 433 38.06 8.89 -11.87
N ILE A 434 37.23 7.99 -11.36
CA ILE A 434 37.47 7.30 -10.09
C ILE A 434 38.77 6.50 -10.15
N ARG A 435 39.01 5.72 -11.20
CA ARG A 435 40.24 4.96 -11.36
C ARG A 435 41.49 5.85 -11.45
N LEU A 436 41.38 7.01 -12.10
CA LEU A 436 42.48 7.96 -12.22
C LEU A 436 42.75 8.69 -10.91
N LEU A 437 41.69 9.18 -10.23
CA LEU A 437 41.81 9.97 -9.00
C LEU A 437 42.14 9.09 -7.79
N CYS A 438 41.57 7.90 -7.74
CA CYS A 438 41.63 6.97 -6.60
C CYS A 438 42.46 5.70 -6.91
N PHE A 439 43.46 5.80 -7.74
CA PHE A 439 44.24 4.66 -8.23
C PHE A 439 44.91 3.82 -7.11
N THR A 440 45.05 4.34 -5.93
CA THR A 440 45.57 3.60 -4.76
C THR A 440 44.51 2.75 -4.08
N ASP A 441 43.24 3.07 -4.24
CA ASP A 441 42.15 2.34 -3.60
C ASP A 441 41.90 1.01 -4.34
N PRO A 442 41.81 -0.11 -3.61
CA PRO A 442 41.50 -1.41 -4.23
C PRO A 442 40.21 -1.40 -5.06
N LEU A 443 39.14 -0.82 -4.54
CA LEU A 443 37.85 -0.74 -5.22
C LEU A 443 37.94 0.02 -6.56
N ALA A 444 38.74 1.11 -6.63
CA ALA A 444 38.91 1.84 -7.88
C ALA A 444 39.55 0.96 -9.00
N LYS A 445 40.40 -0.01 -8.63
CA LYS A 445 41.00 -0.96 -9.55
C LYS A 445 40.01 -2.04 -10.03
N ASP A 446 39.03 -2.39 -9.17
CA ASP A 446 38.03 -3.40 -9.47
C ASP A 446 36.81 -2.82 -10.19
N LEU A 447 36.69 -1.49 -10.31
CA LEU A 447 35.62 -0.83 -11.09
C LEU A 447 35.90 -0.96 -12.60
N THR A 448 35.95 -2.18 -13.09
CA THR A 448 36.14 -2.56 -14.49
C THR A 448 35.19 -3.69 -14.86
N SER A 449 34.90 -3.89 -16.15
CA SER A 449 34.01 -4.96 -16.60
C SER A 449 34.43 -6.36 -16.11
N SER A 450 35.75 -6.61 -15.98
CA SER A 450 36.30 -7.88 -15.46
C SER A 450 36.41 -7.92 -13.92
N GLY A 451 36.43 -6.76 -13.27
CA GLY A 451 36.53 -6.64 -11.80
C GLY A 451 35.20 -6.63 -11.12
N TRP A 452 34.17 -6.08 -11.77
CA TRP A 452 32.83 -5.98 -11.22
C TRP A 452 32.24 -7.31 -10.75
N PRO A 453 32.26 -8.40 -11.55
CA PRO A 453 31.82 -9.72 -11.08
C PRO A 453 32.61 -10.26 -9.88
N LYS A 454 33.85 -9.82 -9.69
CA LYS A 454 34.67 -10.23 -8.53
C LYS A 454 34.20 -9.54 -7.22
N ILE A 455 33.65 -8.32 -7.32
CA ILE A 455 33.11 -7.60 -6.16
C ILE A 455 31.94 -8.38 -5.57
N PHE A 456 31.06 -8.89 -6.41
CA PHE A 456 29.86 -9.59 -5.99
C PHE A 456 30.06 -11.11 -5.81
N GLY A 457 31.03 -11.71 -6.50
CA GLY A 457 31.27 -13.15 -6.47
C GLY A 457 30.16 -14.00 -7.10
N GLN A 458 29.18 -13.36 -7.74
CA GLN A 458 28.00 -13.94 -8.36
C GLN A 458 27.36 -12.93 -9.32
N GLU A 459 26.26 -13.30 -9.98
CA GLU A 459 25.43 -12.38 -10.77
C GLU A 459 24.85 -11.26 -9.89
N SER A 460 24.63 -10.08 -10.48
CA SER A 460 24.11 -8.89 -9.79
C SER A 460 23.35 -7.99 -10.78
N ASP A 461 22.74 -6.94 -10.25
CA ASP A 461 22.26 -5.79 -11.02
C ASP A 461 23.28 -4.64 -11.06
N SER A 462 24.55 -4.91 -10.76
CA SER A 462 25.68 -3.99 -10.57
C SER A 462 25.76 -3.28 -9.21
N ILE A 463 24.79 -3.42 -8.33
CA ILE A 463 24.78 -2.87 -6.96
C ILE A 463 24.42 -3.95 -5.93
N VAL A 464 23.45 -4.80 -6.25
CA VAL A 464 22.93 -5.84 -5.35
C VAL A 464 23.22 -7.23 -5.93
N PRO A 465 23.89 -8.11 -5.17
CA PRO A 465 24.06 -9.49 -5.56
C PRO A 465 22.74 -10.22 -5.73
N ALA A 466 22.67 -11.10 -6.70
CA ALA A 466 21.49 -11.88 -7.04
C ALA A 466 20.88 -12.59 -5.82
N LEU A 467 21.67 -13.33 -5.05
CA LEU A 467 21.19 -14.02 -3.84
C LEU A 467 20.67 -13.07 -2.77
N SER A 468 21.26 -11.87 -2.67
CA SER A 468 20.80 -10.85 -1.74
C SER A 468 19.43 -10.30 -2.15
N ALA A 469 19.23 -10.02 -3.44
CA ALA A 469 17.96 -9.50 -3.95
C ALA A 469 16.78 -10.46 -3.73
N VAL A 470 17.05 -11.76 -3.68
CA VAL A 470 16.03 -12.79 -3.47
C VAL A 470 16.04 -13.39 -2.05
N ALA A 471 16.83 -12.82 -1.11
CA ALA A 471 16.96 -13.33 0.26
C ALA A 471 17.30 -14.83 0.32
N GLY A 472 18.06 -15.36 -0.66
CA GLY A 472 18.41 -16.78 -0.78
C GLY A 472 17.26 -17.71 -1.15
N LEU A 473 16.07 -17.18 -1.48
CA LEU A 473 14.90 -17.97 -1.88
C LEU A 473 14.98 -18.37 -3.36
N THR A 474 14.25 -19.42 -3.72
CA THR A 474 14.19 -19.95 -5.09
C THR A 474 12.95 -19.51 -5.86
N ASN A 475 11.98 -18.92 -5.19
CA ASN A 475 10.76 -18.42 -5.81
C ASN A 475 10.86 -16.90 -5.97
N PHE A 476 11.24 -16.47 -7.16
CA PHE A 476 11.45 -15.08 -7.55
C PHE A 476 11.32 -14.91 -9.06
N THR A 477 11.23 -13.68 -9.53
CA THR A 477 11.24 -13.33 -10.95
C THR A 477 12.60 -12.68 -11.30
N ALA A 478 13.33 -13.26 -12.25
CA ALA A 478 14.57 -12.71 -12.77
C ALA A 478 14.30 -11.92 -14.05
N VAL A 479 14.87 -10.72 -14.15
CA VAL A 479 14.82 -9.86 -15.33
C VAL A 479 16.25 -9.58 -15.82
N ASN A 480 16.56 -10.05 -17.02
CA ASN A 480 17.92 -9.94 -17.58
C ASN A 480 18.09 -8.64 -18.37
N GLY A 481 19.31 -8.12 -18.35
CA GLY A 481 19.70 -6.94 -19.14
C GLY A 481 19.29 -5.63 -18.49
N VAL A 482 19.07 -5.60 -17.18
CA VAL A 482 18.76 -4.40 -16.41
C VAL A 482 19.82 -4.15 -15.35
N ILE A 483 20.08 -2.88 -15.05
CA ILE A 483 20.95 -2.42 -13.97
C ILE A 483 20.12 -1.77 -12.87
N HIS A 484 20.72 -1.62 -11.69
CA HIS A 484 20.01 -1.25 -10.47
C HIS A 484 19.24 0.08 -10.55
N SER A 485 19.81 1.14 -11.10
CA SER A 485 19.15 2.44 -11.16
C SER A 485 19.75 3.39 -12.20
N GLN A 486 18.96 4.41 -12.59
CA GLN A 486 19.38 5.49 -13.50
C GLN A 486 20.50 6.38 -12.92
N SER A 487 20.64 6.48 -11.59
CA SER A 487 21.77 7.18 -10.99
C SER A 487 23.11 6.54 -11.38
N SER A 488 23.08 5.31 -11.88
CA SER A 488 24.19 4.67 -12.56
C SER A 488 24.47 5.27 -13.95
N GLU A 489 23.55 6.03 -14.56
CA GLU A 489 23.87 6.83 -15.77
C GLU A 489 24.96 7.86 -15.49
N GLU A 490 24.98 8.49 -14.32
CA GLU A 490 26.06 9.36 -13.90
C GLU A 490 27.39 8.61 -13.78
N LEU A 491 27.34 7.30 -13.55
CA LEU A 491 28.48 6.40 -13.58
C LEU A 491 28.70 5.77 -14.97
N GLY A 492 27.80 6.06 -15.96
CA GLY A 492 27.89 5.58 -17.34
C GLY A 492 27.28 4.21 -17.59
N PHE A 493 26.44 3.74 -16.68
CA PHE A 493 25.53 2.65 -16.98
C PHE A 493 24.38 3.24 -17.82
N GLY A 494 24.30 2.86 -19.07
CA GLY A 494 23.16 3.21 -19.91
C GLY A 494 21.91 2.42 -19.50
N PRO A 495 20.72 2.95 -19.79
CA PRO A 495 19.49 2.19 -19.63
C PRO A 495 19.51 0.88 -20.46
N PRO A 496 18.66 -0.11 -20.14
CA PRO A 496 17.59 0.00 -19.16
C PRO A 496 18.04 -0.23 -17.73
N ALA A 497 17.51 0.57 -16.81
CA ALA A 497 17.59 0.35 -15.39
C ALA A 497 16.30 -0.33 -14.86
N GLU A 498 16.34 -0.84 -13.63
CA GLU A 498 15.20 -1.53 -12.99
C GLU A 498 13.92 -0.67 -12.94
N LEU A 499 14.06 0.66 -12.87
CA LEU A 499 12.93 1.58 -12.84
C LEU A 499 12.57 2.18 -14.21
N ASP A 500 13.20 1.73 -15.30
CA ASP A 500 12.87 2.18 -16.65
C ASP A 500 11.78 1.32 -17.30
N ALA A 501 10.91 1.94 -18.09
CA ALA A 501 9.90 1.22 -18.89
C ALA A 501 10.54 0.17 -19.82
N ALA A 502 11.71 0.46 -20.38
CA ALA A 502 12.40 -0.43 -21.32
C ALA A 502 12.95 -1.72 -20.66
N GLY A 503 13.00 -1.80 -19.33
CA GLY A 503 13.53 -2.96 -18.60
C GLY A 503 12.55 -4.13 -18.46
N GLY A 504 11.26 -3.93 -18.74
CA GLY A 504 10.21 -4.95 -18.60
C GLY A 504 9.82 -5.25 -17.14
N ILE A 505 10.40 -4.53 -16.18
CA ILE A 505 10.07 -4.67 -14.75
C ILE A 505 8.70 -4.08 -14.43
N PRO A 506 8.27 -2.93 -14.99
CA PRO A 506 6.93 -2.40 -14.74
C PRO A 506 5.81 -3.38 -15.13
N GLU A 507 5.93 -4.07 -16.26
CA GLU A 507 4.99 -5.11 -16.69
C GLU A 507 5.02 -6.30 -15.73
N THR A 508 6.20 -6.74 -15.32
CA THR A 508 6.36 -7.80 -14.32
C THR A 508 5.68 -7.43 -13.00
N VAL A 509 5.80 -6.19 -12.55
CA VAL A 509 5.11 -5.70 -11.35
C VAL A 509 3.59 -5.71 -11.53
N ILE A 510 3.08 -5.32 -12.70
CA ILE A 510 1.64 -5.38 -13.02
C ILE A 510 1.14 -6.83 -12.93
N ASP A 511 1.88 -7.78 -13.48
CA ASP A 511 1.54 -9.21 -13.41
C ASP A 511 1.54 -9.72 -11.96
N LEU A 512 2.51 -9.32 -11.16
CA LEU A 512 2.56 -9.66 -9.74
C LEU A 512 1.41 -9.01 -8.95
N LEU A 513 1.07 -7.75 -9.21
CA LEU A 513 -0.09 -7.10 -8.60
C LEU A 513 -1.42 -7.78 -8.96
N ASN A 514 -1.50 -8.40 -10.14
CA ASN A 514 -2.63 -9.21 -10.60
C ASN A 514 -2.58 -10.67 -10.13
N THR A 515 -1.56 -11.05 -9.37
CA THR A 515 -1.42 -12.38 -8.77
C THR A 515 -1.97 -12.36 -7.35
N PRO A 516 -2.90 -13.26 -6.97
CA PRO A 516 -3.45 -13.31 -5.62
C PRO A 516 -2.37 -13.50 -4.56
N VAL A 517 -2.52 -12.82 -3.42
CA VAL A 517 -1.54 -12.80 -2.33
C VAL A 517 -1.28 -14.19 -1.70
N ASN A 518 -2.23 -15.12 -1.80
CA ASN A 518 -2.08 -16.50 -1.34
C ASN A 518 -1.47 -17.45 -2.37
N SER A 519 -1.05 -16.95 -3.52
CA SER A 519 -0.33 -17.75 -4.51
C SER A 519 1.08 -18.10 -4.02
N ALA A 520 1.68 -19.14 -4.62
CA ALA A 520 3.06 -19.51 -4.31
C ALA A 520 4.09 -18.42 -4.68
N THR A 521 3.71 -17.44 -5.48
CA THR A 521 4.56 -16.30 -5.88
C THR A 521 4.92 -15.40 -4.69
N TYR A 522 3.98 -15.22 -3.77
CA TYR A 522 4.22 -14.46 -2.55
C TYR A 522 4.78 -15.37 -1.47
N VAL A 523 5.96 -15.06 -1.02
CA VAL A 523 6.69 -15.81 0.00
C VAL A 523 6.82 -14.98 1.28
N LEU A 524 7.01 -15.67 2.39
CA LEU A 524 7.44 -15.02 3.63
C LEU A 524 8.97 -15.03 3.65
N LEU A 525 9.57 -13.86 3.79
CA LEU A 525 11.03 -13.76 3.82
C LEU A 525 11.57 -14.51 5.05
N PRO A 526 12.76 -15.14 4.95
CA PRO A 526 13.36 -15.83 6.07
C PRO A 526 13.42 -14.96 7.32
N HIS A 527 12.96 -15.52 8.44
CA HIS A 527 12.96 -14.88 9.75
C HIS A 527 12.03 -13.65 9.89
N GLN A 528 11.03 -13.54 9.01
CA GLN A 528 9.91 -12.63 9.25
C GLN A 528 8.79 -13.31 10.02
#